data_5ed6b7a65782e503d3c212495a3abfe5
#
_entry.id   5ed6b7a65782e503d3c212495a3abfe5
#
_cell.length_a   1.000
_cell.length_b   1.000
_cell.length_c   1.000
_cell.angle_alpha   90.00
_cell.angle_beta   90.00
_cell.angle_gamma   90.00
#
_symmetry.space_group_name_H-M   'P 1'
#
loop_
_entity.id
_entity.type
_entity.pdbx_description
1 polymer ?
#
loop_
_entity_poly.entity_id
_entity_poly.type
_entity_poly.pdbx_seq_one_letter_code
_entity_poly.pdbx_strand_id
1 'polypeptide(L)'
;LAIFCKVVDNYGDIGICWRLARQLSGEHGVAVTLWVDDLVSFQRICPAIDVAVEVQQAGGVTVRHWRAQDGVFATDDIADIVIEFFACDIAPGYIAAMAQCAPHPVWLNLEGLTAEEWVEGCHALTSPRHGMIKHFFFPGFTRKTGGLLREAGLDEKRLAFQVDALAMAAFLGQFGVTAAEMSALKVSLFCYPSAPVAELFAVWQAGSEPVTCLVPEGVAFDAVQAFIGDDAAAVGAARTRGALTVRVLPFVAQDDYDRLLWACDVNFVRGEDSFVRAQWAGRPFLWHIYLQDENLHHVKLRAFLQRYAADADAAIDSLVQAALAWNGASVHALSWAQLWPALQADLPRISARAQAWQRQMQSNGDLASNLLAFAGATR
;
A
#
# COMPACT_ATOMS: atom_id res chain seq x y z
N LEU A 1 -20.84 -8.16 -7.50
CA LEU A 1 -19.62 -7.59 -8.08
C LEU A 1 -18.51 -8.66 -8.08
N ALA A 2 -17.71 -8.75 -9.15
CA ALA A 2 -16.54 -9.64 -9.24
C ALA A 2 -15.27 -8.82 -9.36
N ILE A 3 -14.21 -9.21 -8.62
CA ILE A 3 -12.86 -8.66 -8.72
C ILE A 3 -11.92 -9.79 -9.13
N PHE A 4 -11.20 -9.60 -10.23
CA PHE A 4 -10.16 -10.51 -10.69
C PHE A 4 -8.79 -9.95 -10.32
N CYS A 5 -8.05 -10.69 -9.52
CA CYS A 5 -6.73 -10.35 -9.02
C CYS A 5 -5.71 -11.42 -9.43
N LYS A 6 -4.75 -11.04 -10.25
CA LYS A 6 -3.55 -11.83 -10.53
C LYS A 6 -2.42 -11.27 -9.67
N VAL A 7 -1.80 -12.13 -8.88
CA VAL A 7 -0.74 -11.74 -7.96
C VAL A 7 0.60 -11.68 -8.70
N VAL A 8 1.19 -10.50 -8.81
CA VAL A 8 2.49 -10.24 -9.46
C VAL A 8 3.50 -9.68 -8.44
N ASP A 9 3.10 -8.66 -7.65
CA ASP A 9 3.94 -8.09 -6.57
C ASP A 9 3.58 -8.72 -5.22
N ASN A 10 3.86 -10.01 -5.06
CA ASN A 10 3.68 -10.76 -3.81
C ASN A 10 2.35 -10.42 -3.09
N TYR A 11 2.42 -9.52 -2.10
CA TYR A 11 1.28 -9.15 -1.27
C TYR A 11 0.61 -7.85 -1.71
N GLY A 12 1.20 -7.08 -2.63
CA GLY A 12 0.70 -5.77 -3.06
C GLY A 12 -0.66 -5.86 -3.72
N ASP A 13 -0.74 -6.64 -4.78
CA ASP A 13 -1.94 -6.75 -5.61
C ASP A 13 -3.12 -7.32 -4.83
N ILE A 14 -2.89 -8.46 -4.17
CA ILE A 14 -3.94 -9.10 -3.36
C ILE A 14 -4.31 -8.26 -2.14
N GLY A 15 -3.36 -7.50 -1.57
CA GLY A 15 -3.61 -6.59 -0.47
C GLY A 15 -4.61 -5.50 -0.82
N ILE A 16 -4.43 -4.86 -1.97
CA ILE A 16 -5.35 -3.82 -2.47
C ILE A 16 -6.73 -4.44 -2.78
N CYS A 17 -6.75 -5.54 -3.55
CA CYS A 17 -8.00 -6.20 -3.93
C CYS A 17 -8.78 -6.68 -2.70
N TRP A 18 -8.09 -7.20 -1.68
CA TRP A 18 -8.72 -7.65 -0.44
C TRP A 18 -9.33 -6.51 0.37
N ARG A 19 -8.60 -5.40 0.52
CA ARG A 19 -9.15 -4.21 1.19
C ARG A 19 -10.38 -3.68 0.45
N LEU A 20 -10.29 -3.54 -0.88
CA LEU A 20 -11.41 -3.08 -1.71
C LEU A 20 -12.61 -4.02 -1.59
N ALA A 21 -12.39 -5.32 -1.67
CA ALA A 21 -13.46 -6.32 -1.55
C ALA A 21 -14.15 -6.24 -0.19
N ARG A 22 -13.38 -6.15 0.91
CA ARG A 22 -13.93 -5.99 2.27
C ARG A 22 -14.71 -4.69 2.43
N GLN A 23 -14.19 -3.58 1.88
CA GLN A 23 -14.87 -2.30 1.96
C GLN A 23 -16.19 -2.30 1.18
N LEU A 24 -16.19 -2.80 -0.05
CA LEU A 24 -17.40 -2.95 -0.87
C LEU A 24 -18.46 -3.82 -0.19
N SER A 25 -18.04 -4.93 0.41
CA SER A 25 -18.95 -5.82 1.11
C SER A 25 -19.45 -5.24 2.44
N GLY A 26 -18.53 -4.78 3.30
CA GLY A 26 -18.85 -4.39 4.67
C GLY A 26 -19.49 -3.00 4.80
N GLU A 27 -19.08 -2.04 3.96
CA GLU A 27 -19.57 -0.65 4.05
C GLU A 27 -20.70 -0.36 3.06
N HIS A 28 -20.68 -1.00 1.90
CA HIS A 28 -21.67 -0.75 0.83
C HIS A 28 -22.69 -1.87 0.67
N GLY A 29 -22.55 -2.98 1.41
CA GLY A 29 -23.48 -4.11 1.34
C GLY A 29 -23.51 -4.84 0.00
N VAL A 30 -22.43 -4.72 -0.79
CA VAL A 30 -22.31 -5.35 -2.10
C VAL A 30 -21.88 -6.80 -1.93
N ALA A 31 -22.59 -7.73 -2.58
CA ALA A 31 -22.11 -9.11 -2.69
C ALA A 31 -20.86 -9.15 -3.59
N VAL A 32 -19.70 -9.47 -3.01
CA VAL A 32 -18.41 -9.47 -3.71
C VAL A 32 -17.87 -10.88 -3.86
N THR A 33 -17.45 -11.23 -5.08
CA THR A 33 -16.62 -12.40 -5.36
C THR A 33 -15.23 -11.93 -5.76
N LEU A 34 -14.22 -12.35 -5.01
CA LEU A 34 -12.82 -12.10 -5.27
C LEU A 34 -12.16 -13.35 -5.86
N TRP A 35 -11.74 -13.24 -7.12
CA TRP A 35 -11.00 -14.28 -7.84
C TRP A 35 -9.51 -14.05 -7.67
N VAL A 36 -8.79 -15.05 -7.16
CA VAL A 36 -7.35 -14.95 -6.85
C VAL A 36 -6.63 -16.16 -7.42
N ASP A 37 -5.53 -15.94 -8.12
CA ASP A 37 -4.71 -17.02 -8.70
C ASP A 37 -3.69 -17.61 -7.69
N ASP A 38 -3.24 -16.83 -6.71
CA ASP A 38 -2.30 -17.26 -5.67
C ASP A 38 -2.93 -17.19 -4.26
N LEU A 39 -3.58 -18.28 -3.86
CA LEU A 39 -4.14 -18.41 -2.51
C LEU A 39 -3.07 -18.54 -1.41
N VAL A 40 -1.83 -18.93 -1.74
CA VAL A 40 -0.74 -19.04 -0.76
C VAL A 40 -0.31 -17.66 -0.30
N SER A 41 -0.08 -16.74 -1.23
CA SER A 41 0.18 -15.33 -0.90
C SER A 41 -1.01 -14.70 -0.19
N PHE A 42 -2.23 -15.02 -0.59
CA PHE A 42 -3.43 -14.48 0.05
C PHE A 42 -3.59 -14.97 1.50
N GLN A 43 -3.31 -16.24 1.79
CA GLN A 43 -3.37 -16.78 3.15
C GLN A 43 -2.45 -16.02 4.13
N ARG A 44 -1.32 -15.50 3.66
CA ARG A 44 -0.42 -14.67 4.50
C ARG A 44 -1.09 -13.37 4.95
N ILE A 45 -1.92 -12.76 4.10
CA ILE A 45 -2.68 -11.53 4.42
C ILE A 45 -3.96 -11.85 5.21
N CYS A 46 -4.64 -12.93 4.85
CA CYS A 46 -5.87 -13.40 5.48
C CYS A 46 -5.71 -14.86 5.91
N PRO A 47 -5.27 -15.13 7.15
CA PRO A 47 -5.03 -16.49 7.65
C PRO A 47 -6.26 -17.41 7.65
N ALA A 48 -7.47 -16.86 7.51
CA ALA A 48 -8.71 -17.62 7.38
C ALA A 48 -8.86 -18.33 6.03
N ILE A 49 -8.00 -18.01 5.04
CA ILE A 49 -8.02 -18.65 3.73
C ILE A 49 -7.40 -20.04 3.80
N ASP A 50 -8.16 -21.03 3.32
CA ASP A 50 -7.67 -22.37 3.11
C ASP A 50 -7.23 -22.53 1.64
N VAL A 51 -5.96 -22.79 1.40
CA VAL A 51 -5.38 -22.92 0.06
C VAL A 51 -5.88 -24.15 -0.71
N ALA A 52 -6.46 -25.13 0.00
CA ALA A 52 -7.02 -26.35 -0.61
C ALA A 52 -8.48 -26.19 -1.05
N VAL A 53 -9.16 -25.10 -0.64
CA VAL A 53 -10.58 -24.86 -0.91
C VAL A 53 -10.74 -23.88 -2.06
N GLU A 54 -11.39 -24.32 -3.13
CA GLU A 54 -11.57 -23.52 -4.35
C GLU A 54 -12.57 -22.37 -4.20
N VAL A 55 -13.61 -22.54 -3.37
CA VAL A 55 -14.65 -21.53 -3.10
C VAL A 55 -14.88 -21.47 -1.61
N GLN A 56 -14.68 -20.31 -1.01
CA GLN A 56 -14.77 -20.12 0.43
C GLN A 56 -15.27 -18.73 0.79
N GLN A 57 -15.66 -18.53 2.04
CA GLN A 57 -16.09 -17.24 2.58
C GLN A 57 -15.05 -16.71 3.56
N ALA A 58 -14.65 -15.46 3.39
CA ALA A 58 -13.79 -14.76 4.33
C ALA A 58 -14.20 -13.28 4.41
N GLY A 59 -14.33 -12.72 5.62
CA GLY A 59 -14.61 -11.29 5.82
C GLY A 59 -15.83 -10.75 5.07
N GLY A 60 -16.86 -11.57 4.84
CA GLY A 60 -18.06 -11.20 4.07
C GLY A 60 -17.89 -11.27 2.54
N VAL A 61 -16.75 -11.74 2.07
CA VAL A 61 -16.41 -11.85 0.64
C VAL A 61 -16.37 -13.32 0.24
N THR A 62 -16.95 -13.65 -0.93
CA THR A 62 -16.74 -14.95 -1.57
C THR A 62 -15.37 -14.95 -2.25
N VAL A 63 -14.50 -15.84 -1.84
CA VAL A 63 -13.18 -16.02 -2.44
C VAL A 63 -13.20 -17.24 -3.34
N ARG A 64 -12.72 -17.07 -4.57
CA ARG A 64 -12.56 -18.16 -5.52
C ARG A 64 -11.12 -18.27 -6.01
N HIS A 65 -10.61 -19.49 -6.02
CA HIS A 65 -9.32 -19.76 -6.64
C HIS A 65 -9.47 -19.62 -8.16
N TRP A 66 -8.74 -18.68 -8.74
CA TRP A 66 -8.75 -18.40 -10.17
C TRP A 66 -7.66 -19.18 -10.89
N ARG A 67 -8.07 -20.05 -11.79
CA ARG A 67 -7.17 -20.76 -12.70
C ARG A 67 -7.37 -20.18 -14.10
N ALA A 68 -6.29 -19.82 -14.78
CA ALA A 68 -6.34 -19.16 -16.10
C ALA A 68 -7.15 -19.94 -17.17
N GLN A 69 -7.49 -21.19 -16.93
CA GLN A 69 -8.20 -22.08 -17.85
C GLN A 69 -9.62 -22.42 -17.37
N ASP A 70 -10.12 -21.73 -16.34
CA ASP A 70 -11.42 -22.05 -15.76
C ASP A 70 -12.57 -21.74 -16.73
N GLY A 71 -13.01 -22.71 -17.37
CA GLY A 71 -14.35 -23.20 -17.58
C GLY A 71 -15.26 -22.41 -18.53
N VAL A 72 -16.41 -23.01 -18.66
CA VAL A 72 -17.61 -22.41 -19.21
C VAL A 72 -18.42 -21.83 -18.05
N PHE A 73 -18.78 -20.57 -18.16
CA PHE A 73 -19.61 -19.87 -17.17
C PHE A 73 -21.02 -19.69 -17.72
N ALA A 74 -22.02 -19.85 -16.87
CA ALA A 74 -23.39 -19.48 -17.21
C ALA A 74 -23.58 -17.96 -17.03
N THR A 75 -24.53 -17.37 -17.74
CA THR A 75 -24.86 -15.96 -17.59
C THR A 75 -25.27 -15.58 -16.17
N ASP A 76 -25.91 -16.51 -15.45
CA ASP A 76 -26.34 -16.33 -14.05
C ASP A 76 -25.14 -16.29 -13.07
N ASP A 77 -23.95 -16.76 -13.48
CA ASP A 77 -22.72 -16.69 -12.70
C ASP A 77 -22.00 -15.34 -12.85
N ILE A 78 -22.45 -14.52 -13.82
CA ILE A 78 -21.78 -13.25 -14.15
C ILE A 78 -22.28 -12.14 -13.23
N ALA A 79 -21.33 -11.46 -12.61
CA ALA A 79 -21.61 -10.31 -11.76
C ALA A 79 -21.98 -9.07 -12.58
N ASP A 80 -22.86 -8.23 -12.07
CA ASP A 80 -23.27 -6.98 -12.72
C ASP A 80 -22.13 -5.96 -12.93
N ILE A 81 -21.11 -6.01 -12.07
CA ILE A 81 -19.90 -5.19 -12.16
C ILE A 81 -18.71 -6.14 -12.11
N VAL A 82 -17.84 -6.04 -13.08
CA VAL A 82 -16.64 -6.87 -13.21
C VAL A 82 -15.41 -5.97 -13.22
N ILE A 83 -14.56 -6.16 -12.23
CA ILE A 83 -13.30 -5.44 -12.07
C ILE A 83 -12.16 -6.35 -12.47
N GLU A 84 -11.43 -5.94 -13.48
CA GLU A 84 -10.14 -6.50 -13.88
C GLU A 84 -9.04 -5.66 -13.24
N PHE A 85 -8.30 -6.23 -12.30
CA PHE A 85 -7.24 -5.49 -11.60
C PHE A 85 -5.93 -5.58 -12.39
N PHE A 86 -5.35 -4.42 -12.72
CA PHE A 86 -4.11 -4.28 -13.49
C PHE A 86 -4.10 -5.05 -14.82
N ALA A 87 -5.22 -5.04 -15.54
CA ALA A 87 -5.36 -5.75 -16.82
C ALA A 87 -4.92 -7.21 -16.75
N CYS A 88 -5.36 -7.94 -15.73
CA CYS A 88 -4.93 -9.30 -15.37
C CYS A 88 -5.40 -10.40 -16.35
N ASP A 89 -6.01 -10.04 -17.49
CA ASP A 89 -6.49 -10.96 -18.51
C ASP A 89 -7.51 -11.99 -17.98
N ILE A 90 -8.74 -11.53 -17.71
CA ILE A 90 -9.86 -12.39 -17.27
C ILE A 90 -10.02 -13.61 -18.20
N ALA A 91 -10.34 -14.76 -17.62
CA ALA A 91 -10.53 -16.01 -18.36
C ALA A 91 -11.47 -15.84 -19.58
N PRO A 92 -11.09 -16.32 -20.77
CA PRO A 92 -11.87 -16.13 -22.00
C PRO A 92 -13.32 -16.64 -21.88
N GLY A 93 -13.54 -17.72 -21.14
CA GLY A 93 -14.88 -18.27 -20.88
C GLY A 93 -15.77 -17.31 -20.09
N TYR A 94 -15.19 -16.59 -19.11
CA TYR A 94 -15.93 -15.58 -18.35
C TYR A 94 -16.30 -14.37 -19.24
N ILE A 95 -15.35 -13.89 -20.06
CA ILE A 95 -15.60 -12.81 -21.02
C ILE A 95 -16.69 -13.20 -22.05
N ALA A 96 -16.65 -14.45 -22.55
CA ALA A 96 -17.67 -14.94 -23.46
C ALA A 96 -19.07 -14.99 -22.82
N ALA A 97 -19.17 -15.36 -21.56
CA ALA A 97 -20.42 -15.33 -20.80
C ALA A 97 -20.89 -13.89 -20.52
N MET A 98 -19.98 -12.98 -20.17
CA MET A 98 -20.29 -11.53 -20.03
C MET A 98 -20.94 -10.97 -21.29
N ALA A 99 -20.44 -11.34 -22.48
CA ALA A 99 -20.95 -10.88 -23.76
C ALA A 99 -22.35 -11.42 -24.11
N GLN A 100 -22.81 -12.45 -23.43
CA GLN A 100 -24.17 -13.05 -23.58
C GLN A 100 -25.18 -12.46 -22.60
N CYS A 101 -24.74 -11.72 -21.58
CA CYS A 101 -25.63 -11.06 -20.63
C CYS A 101 -26.41 -9.92 -21.28
N ALA A 102 -27.66 -9.73 -20.86
CA ALA A 102 -28.49 -8.59 -21.25
C ALA A 102 -29.18 -8.01 -20.00
N PRO A 103 -28.82 -6.82 -19.53
CA PRO A 103 -27.73 -5.96 -20.04
C PRO A 103 -26.35 -6.55 -19.80
N HIS A 104 -25.35 -6.09 -20.55
CA HIS A 104 -23.96 -6.44 -20.30
C HIS A 104 -23.52 -5.89 -18.94
N PRO A 105 -22.60 -6.59 -18.23
CA PRO A 105 -22.02 -6.08 -16.98
C PRO A 105 -21.19 -4.81 -17.25
N VAL A 106 -21.08 -3.96 -16.24
CA VAL A 106 -20.10 -2.85 -16.26
C VAL A 106 -18.72 -3.45 -16.08
N TRP A 107 -17.89 -3.34 -17.11
CA TRP A 107 -16.53 -3.88 -17.12
C TRP A 107 -15.51 -2.78 -16.86
N LEU A 108 -14.82 -2.86 -15.73
CA LEU A 108 -13.81 -1.89 -15.31
C LEU A 108 -12.43 -2.53 -15.31
N ASN A 109 -11.45 -1.86 -15.89
CA ASN A 109 -10.06 -2.12 -15.62
C ASN A 109 -9.61 -1.15 -14.52
N LEU A 110 -9.37 -1.67 -13.32
CA LEU A 110 -8.83 -0.89 -12.20
C LEU A 110 -7.31 -0.85 -12.34
N GLU A 111 -6.82 0.33 -12.71
CA GLU A 111 -5.42 0.60 -13.01
C GLU A 111 -4.58 0.89 -11.76
N GLY A 112 -3.25 0.88 -11.92
CA GLY A 112 -2.29 1.24 -10.88
C GLY A 112 -2.33 2.72 -10.53
N LEU A 113 -2.01 3.02 -9.28
CA LEU A 113 -1.93 4.39 -8.77
C LEU A 113 -0.76 5.14 -9.42
N THR A 114 -1.06 6.32 -9.97
CA THR A 114 -0.04 7.27 -10.42
C THR A 114 -0.44 8.71 -10.13
N ALA A 115 0.57 9.55 -9.91
CA ALA A 115 0.40 10.99 -9.73
C ALA A 115 0.67 11.79 -11.01
N GLU A 116 0.96 11.12 -12.11
CA GLU A 116 1.23 11.76 -13.41
C GLU A 116 -0.02 12.46 -13.94
N GLU A 117 0.16 13.61 -14.60
CA GLU A 117 -0.97 14.44 -15.04
C GLU A 117 -1.86 13.79 -16.09
N TRP A 118 -1.28 12.94 -16.95
CA TRP A 118 -2.01 12.27 -18.03
C TRP A 118 -3.16 11.38 -17.53
N VAL A 119 -3.06 10.89 -16.29
CA VAL A 119 -4.07 10.00 -15.71
C VAL A 119 -5.45 10.65 -15.61
N GLU A 120 -5.49 11.97 -15.40
CA GLU A 120 -6.75 12.70 -15.31
C GLU A 120 -7.51 12.72 -16.66
N GLY A 121 -6.78 12.66 -17.78
CA GLY A 121 -7.36 12.56 -19.11
C GLY A 121 -7.68 11.14 -19.56
N CYS A 122 -7.12 10.15 -18.88
CA CYS A 122 -7.33 8.72 -19.18
C CYS A 122 -8.38 8.05 -18.29
N HIS A 123 -8.69 8.65 -17.13
CA HIS A 123 -9.72 8.13 -16.23
C HIS A 123 -11.09 8.15 -16.93
N ALA A 124 -11.82 7.05 -16.81
CA ALA A 124 -13.12 6.80 -17.44
C ALA A 124 -13.10 6.66 -18.98
N LEU A 125 -11.94 6.68 -19.64
CA LEU A 125 -11.87 6.34 -21.06
C LEU A 125 -12.34 4.91 -21.30
N THR A 126 -12.78 4.66 -22.51
CA THR A 126 -13.38 3.38 -22.90
C THR A 126 -12.60 2.69 -24.00
N SER A 127 -12.67 1.35 -24.01
CA SER A 127 -12.15 0.51 -25.08
C SER A 127 -13.20 -0.54 -25.46
N PRO A 128 -13.65 -0.59 -26.73
CA PRO A 128 -14.50 -1.69 -27.19
C PRO A 128 -13.74 -3.01 -27.14
N ARG A 129 -14.34 -4.02 -26.49
CA ARG A 129 -13.78 -5.37 -26.36
C ARG A 129 -14.89 -6.41 -26.44
N HIS A 130 -14.78 -7.38 -27.33
CA HIS A 130 -15.73 -8.50 -27.46
C HIS A 130 -17.22 -8.08 -27.54
N GLY A 131 -17.51 -6.95 -28.20
CA GLY A 131 -18.88 -6.41 -28.30
C GLY A 131 -19.36 -5.63 -27.07
N MET A 132 -18.54 -5.52 -26.03
CA MET A 132 -18.80 -4.77 -24.81
C MET A 132 -17.91 -3.53 -24.73
N ILE A 133 -18.18 -2.69 -23.73
CA ILE A 133 -17.36 -1.53 -23.40
C ILE A 133 -16.58 -1.81 -22.13
N LYS A 134 -15.23 -1.75 -22.19
CA LYS A 134 -14.35 -1.77 -21.02
C LYS A 134 -13.95 -0.35 -20.66
N HIS A 135 -14.10 0.04 -19.41
CA HIS A 135 -13.73 1.36 -18.89
C HIS A 135 -12.42 1.28 -18.12
N PHE A 136 -11.56 2.28 -18.28
CA PHE A 136 -10.34 2.41 -17.48
C PHE A 136 -10.62 3.26 -16.24
N PHE A 137 -10.43 2.70 -15.07
CA PHE A 137 -10.66 3.36 -13.80
C PHE A 137 -9.34 3.51 -13.04
N PHE A 138 -8.87 4.74 -12.93
CA PHE A 138 -7.60 5.04 -12.27
C PHE A 138 -7.83 5.54 -10.84
N PRO A 139 -7.24 4.90 -9.81
CA PRO A 139 -7.06 5.56 -8.53
C PRO A 139 -6.15 6.76 -8.69
N GLY A 140 -6.21 7.73 -7.78
CA GLY A 140 -5.37 8.92 -7.94
C GLY A 140 -5.61 9.99 -6.88
N PHE A 141 -4.95 11.12 -7.08
CA PHE A 141 -4.76 12.17 -6.10
C PHE A 141 -5.65 13.39 -6.32
N THR A 142 -6.57 13.34 -7.27
CA THR A 142 -7.45 14.46 -7.64
C THR A 142 -8.90 14.01 -7.78
N ARG A 143 -9.82 14.97 -7.79
CA ARG A 143 -11.25 14.70 -8.03
C ARG A 143 -11.59 14.22 -9.43
N LYS A 144 -10.61 14.26 -10.35
CA LYS A 144 -10.77 13.74 -11.72
C LYS A 144 -10.34 12.28 -11.85
N THR A 145 -10.03 11.63 -10.75
CA THR A 145 -9.63 10.23 -10.64
C THR A 145 -10.48 9.52 -9.61
N GLY A 146 -10.32 8.22 -9.44
CA GLY A 146 -11.09 7.40 -8.52
C GLY A 146 -10.82 7.63 -7.02
N GLY A 147 -9.87 8.51 -6.66
CA GLY A 147 -9.46 8.69 -5.26
C GLY A 147 -8.57 7.55 -4.77
N LEU A 148 -8.35 7.50 -3.46
CA LEU A 148 -7.53 6.48 -2.79
C LEU A 148 -8.41 5.54 -1.96
N LEU A 149 -8.01 4.29 -1.82
CA LEU A 149 -8.69 3.33 -0.96
C LEU A 149 -8.63 3.80 0.51
N ARG A 150 -9.81 3.95 1.13
CA ARG A 150 -9.96 4.42 2.50
C ARG A 150 -11.26 3.93 3.10
N GLU A 151 -11.17 3.12 4.12
CA GLU A 151 -12.31 2.61 4.86
C GLU A 151 -12.98 3.70 5.71
N ALA A 152 -14.29 3.59 5.90
CA ALA A 152 -15.04 4.46 6.79
C ALA A 152 -14.51 4.38 8.23
N GLY A 153 -14.44 5.53 8.91
CA GLY A 153 -13.95 5.61 10.28
C GLY A 153 -12.45 5.39 10.46
N LEU A 154 -11.66 5.29 9.36
CA LEU A 154 -10.21 5.10 9.44
C LEU A 154 -9.52 6.24 10.20
N ASP A 155 -9.95 7.48 9.93
CA ASP A 155 -9.35 8.66 10.56
C ASP A 155 -9.65 8.74 12.05
N GLU A 156 -10.89 8.45 12.44
CA GLU A 156 -11.31 8.41 13.83
C GLU A 156 -10.53 7.37 14.61
N LYS A 157 -10.37 6.16 14.04
CA LYS A 157 -9.57 5.07 14.63
C LYS A 157 -8.10 5.49 14.77
N ARG A 158 -7.54 6.09 13.74
CA ARG A 158 -6.16 6.58 13.73
C ARG A 158 -5.94 7.64 14.80
N LEU A 159 -6.79 8.67 14.83
CA LEU A 159 -6.66 9.78 15.78
C LEU A 159 -6.82 9.27 17.23
N ALA A 160 -7.82 8.43 17.48
CA ALA A 160 -8.01 7.83 18.80
C ALA A 160 -6.75 7.04 19.25
N PHE A 161 -6.18 6.22 18.35
CA PHE A 161 -4.98 5.45 18.63
C PHE A 161 -3.74 6.34 18.85
N GLN A 162 -3.55 7.38 18.03
CA GLN A 162 -2.36 8.25 18.10
C GLN A 162 -2.33 9.15 19.35
N VAL A 163 -3.46 9.42 19.99
CA VAL A 163 -3.53 10.20 21.24
C VAL A 163 -3.50 9.31 22.48
N ASP A 164 -3.73 8.02 22.34
CA ASP A 164 -3.73 7.05 23.43
C ASP A 164 -2.35 6.38 23.57
N ALA A 165 -1.51 6.98 24.41
CA ALA A 165 -0.17 6.45 24.66
C ALA A 165 -0.17 5.03 25.26
N LEU A 166 -1.21 4.66 26.01
CA LEU A 166 -1.33 3.30 26.59
C LEU A 166 -1.70 2.28 25.51
N ALA A 167 -2.65 2.60 24.65
CA ALA A 167 -3.02 1.74 23.54
C ALA A 167 -1.83 1.54 22.57
N MET A 168 -1.08 2.61 22.29
CA MET A 168 0.12 2.54 21.45
C MET A 168 1.21 1.67 22.10
N ALA A 169 1.47 1.86 23.39
CA ALA A 169 2.44 1.07 24.14
C ALA A 169 2.03 -0.41 24.21
N ALA A 170 0.76 -0.69 24.47
CA ALA A 170 0.22 -2.05 24.49
C ALA A 170 0.36 -2.73 23.10
N PHE A 171 0.07 -2.01 22.02
CA PHE A 171 0.23 -2.52 20.66
C PHE A 171 1.70 -2.83 20.32
N LEU A 172 2.61 -1.88 20.53
CA LEU A 172 4.05 -2.09 20.28
C LEU A 172 4.64 -3.15 21.22
N GLY A 173 4.14 -3.25 22.46
CA GLY A 173 4.55 -4.25 23.44
C GLY A 173 4.28 -5.69 22.99
N GLN A 174 3.25 -5.93 22.15
CA GLN A 174 2.98 -7.25 21.57
C GLN A 174 4.13 -7.76 20.70
N PHE A 175 4.91 -6.85 20.14
CA PHE A 175 6.10 -7.13 19.35
C PHE A 175 7.39 -7.11 20.19
N GLY A 176 7.27 -7.02 21.52
CA GLY A 176 8.40 -6.96 22.44
C GLY A 176 9.13 -5.61 22.48
N VAL A 177 8.53 -4.54 21.92
CA VAL A 177 9.11 -3.18 21.99
C VAL A 177 9.14 -2.71 23.44
N THR A 178 10.31 -2.37 23.96
CA THR A 178 10.54 -1.94 25.33
C THR A 178 10.21 -0.46 25.54
N ALA A 179 10.09 -0.02 26.78
CA ALA A 179 9.85 1.40 27.10
C ALA A 179 10.97 2.32 26.57
N ALA A 180 12.23 1.86 26.59
CA ALA A 180 13.35 2.60 26.03
C ALA A 180 13.24 2.75 24.49
N GLU A 181 12.86 1.67 23.80
CA GLU A 181 12.63 1.68 22.37
C GLU A 181 11.43 2.56 21.99
N MET A 182 10.39 2.61 22.81
CA MET A 182 9.21 3.48 22.60
C MET A 182 9.55 4.97 22.74
N SER A 183 10.51 5.33 23.57
CA SER A 183 10.95 6.73 23.75
C SER A 183 11.90 7.22 22.66
N ALA A 184 12.50 6.30 21.88
CA ALA A 184 13.33 6.61 20.74
C ALA A 184 12.50 7.07 19.52
N LEU A 185 13.16 7.65 18.51
CA LEU A 185 12.53 7.88 17.21
C LEU A 185 12.17 6.52 16.56
N LYS A 186 10.88 6.25 16.42
CA LYS A 186 10.39 4.98 15.87
C LYS A 186 10.29 5.06 14.36
N VAL A 187 10.94 4.12 13.68
CA VAL A 187 10.93 4.00 12.23
C VAL A 187 10.37 2.64 11.84
N SER A 188 9.31 2.61 11.03
CA SER A 188 8.91 1.38 10.34
C SER A 188 9.70 1.25 9.04
N LEU A 189 10.29 0.07 8.79
CA LEU A 189 11.11 -0.16 7.61
C LEU A 189 10.52 -1.28 6.77
N PHE A 190 9.90 -0.93 5.64
CA PHE A 190 9.38 -1.86 4.65
C PHE A 190 9.84 -1.43 3.26
N CYS A 191 10.76 -2.19 2.64
CA CYS A 191 11.42 -1.80 1.40
C CYS A 191 11.70 -3.02 0.51
N TYR A 192 12.05 -2.77 -0.75
CA TYR A 192 12.60 -3.77 -1.66
C TYR A 192 14.09 -4.00 -1.38
N PRO A 193 14.68 -5.11 -1.83
CA PRO A 193 16.09 -5.45 -1.56
C PRO A 193 17.11 -4.42 -2.08
N SER A 194 16.75 -3.61 -3.07
CA SER A 194 17.62 -2.58 -3.66
C SER A 194 17.82 -1.34 -2.78
N ALA A 195 17.08 -1.22 -1.66
CA ALA A 195 17.17 -0.07 -0.77
C ALA A 195 18.55 0.02 -0.06
N PRO A 196 19.12 1.22 0.11
CA PRO A 196 20.42 1.42 0.74
C PRO A 196 20.35 1.34 2.28
N VAL A 197 19.77 0.24 2.82
CA VAL A 197 19.50 0.08 4.26
C VAL A 197 20.77 0.05 5.08
N ALA A 198 21.84 -0.59 4.58
CA ALA A 198 23.09 -0.69 5.32
C ALA A 198 23.72 0.70 5.59
N GLU A 199 23.65 1.61 4.60
CA GLU A 199 24.15 2.98 4.78
C GLU A 199 23.31 3.74 5.80
N LEU A 200 21.98 3.58 5.74
CA LEU A 200 21.06 4.22 6.67
C LEU A 200 21.28 3.71 8.11
N PHE A 201 21.47 2.41 8.28
CA PHE A 201 21.80 1.80 9.58
C PHE A 201 23.13 2.35 10.13
N ALA A 202 24.15 2.49 9.30
CA ALA A 202 25.44 3.07 9.73
C ALA A 202 25.28 4.51 10.25
N VAL A 203 24.45 5.31 9.58
CA VAL A 203 24.15 6.69 10.01
C VAL A 203 23.38 6.72 11.34
N TRP A 204 22.35 5.89 11.49
CA TRP A 204 21.59 5.81 12.73
C TRP A 204 22.43 5.28 13.89
N GLN A 205 23.28 4.27 13.64
CA GLN A 205 24.18 3.74 14.66
C GLN A 205 25.17 4.79 15.18
N ALA A 206 25.71 5.63 14.29
CA ALA A 206 26.68 6.67 14.62
C ALA A 206 26.04 7.98 15.15
N GLY A 207 24.72 8.09 15.08
CA GLY A 207 23.98 9.28 15.51
C GLY A 207 23.98 9.47 17.03
N SER A 208 23.51 10.66 17.48
CA SER A 208 23.33 10.98 18.91
C SER A 208 21.91 10.67 19.41
N GLU A 209 20.92 10.71 18.53
CA GLU A 209 19.53 10.49 18.87
C GLU A 209 19.17 9.00 18.74
N PRO A 210 18.56 8.40 19.77
CA PRO A 210 18.14 7.00 19.70
C PRO A 210 17.10 6.76 18.62
N VAL A 211 17.33 5.73 17.81
CA VAL A 211 16.41 5.27 16.75
C VAL A 211 16.03 3.81 17.01
N THR A 212 14.74 3.53 16.98
CA THR A 212 14.20 2.16 16.99
C THR A 212 13.64 1.85 15.59
N CYS A 213 14.31 0.96 14.87
CA CYS A 213 13.88 0.47 13.57
C CYS A 213 13.08 -0.83 13.73
N LEU A 214 11.82 -0.77 13.37
CA LEU A 214 10.89 -1.90 13.35
C LEU A 214 10.83 -2.43 11.92
N VAL A 215 11.35 -3.64 11.70
CA VAL A 215 11.47 -4.25 10.37
C VAL A 215 10.74 -5.59 10.32
N PRO A 216 9.81 -5.81 9.38
CA PRO A 216 9.16 -7.11 9.21
C PRO A 216 10.16 -8.20 8.83
N GLU A 217 9.87 -9.45 9.23
CA GLU A 217 10.67 -10.62 8.88
C GLU A 217 10.96 -10.69 7.37
N GLY A 218 12.20 -10.98 7.00
CA GLY A 218 12.64 -11.10 5.61
C GLY A 218 12.88 -9.78 4.86
N VAL A 219 12.47 -8.63 5.43
CA VAL A 219 12.72 -7.32 4.82
C VAL A 219 14.16 -6.88 5.11
N ALA A 220 14.84 -6.36 4.08
CA ALA A 220 16.23 -5.89 4.15
C ALA A 220 17.18 -6.93 4.82
N PHE A 221 16.96 -8.21 4.51
CA PHE A 221 17.56 -9.34 5.23
C PHE A 221 19.06 -9.21 5.41
N ASP A 222 19.82 -8.89 4.34
CA ASP A 222 21.27 -8.80 4.40
C ASP A 222 21.77 -7.71 5.37
N ALA A 223 21.13 -6.53 5.33
CA ALA A 223 21.49 -5.43 6.24
C ALA A 223 21.10 -5.74 7.69
N VAL A 224 19.93 -6.36 7.90
CA VAL A 224 19.46 -6.80 9.21
C VAL A 224 20.37 -7.90 9.76
N GLN A 225 20.76 -8.87 8.95
CA GLN A 225 21.70 -9.95 9.35
C GLN A 225 23.08 -9.39 9.71
N ALA A 226 23.63 -8.48 8.92
CA ALA A 226 24.90 -7.83 9.21
C ALA A 226 24.84 -7.03 10.54
N PHE A 227 23.68 -6.48 10.87
CA PHE A 227 23.48 -5.70 12.10
C PHE A 227 23.19 -6.58 13.31
N ILE A 228 22.25 -7.52 13.22
CA ILE A 228 21.83 -8.37 14.37
C ILE A 228 22.80 -9.55 14.57
N GLY A 229 23.28 -10.18 13.50
CA GLY A 229 24.06 -11.42 13.52
C GLY A 229 23.19 -12.63 13.17
N ASP A 230 23.58 -13.82 13.68
CA ASP A 230 22.96 -15.10 13.29
C ASP A 230 21.46 -15.23 13.66
N ASP A 231 20.98 -14.45 14.60
CA ASP A 231 19.58 -14.45 15.03
C ASP A 231 18.67 -13.56 14.16
N ALA A 232 19.18 -12.94 13.11
CA ALA A 232 18.47 -11.96 12.28
C ALA A 232 17.17 -12.48 11.63
N ALA A 233 17.06 -13.77 11.41
CA ALA A 233 15.89 -14.42 10.84
C ALA A 233 14.79 -14.70 11.90
N ALA A 234 15.10 -14.58 13.19
CA ALA A 234 14.15 -14.89 14.24
C ALA A 234 13.22 -13.72 14.51
N VAL A 235 11.91 -13.98 14.41
CA VAL A 235 10.88 -13.03 14.84
C VAL A 235 11.10 -12.68 16.31
N GLY A 236 11.06 -11.38 16.62
CA GLY A 236 11.33 -10.85 17.96
C GLY A 236 12.81 -10.59 18.25
N ALA A 237 13.74 -11.02 17.36
CA ALA A 237 15.15 -10.66 17.50
C ALA A 237 15.33 -9.15 17.52
N ALA A 238 16.16 -8.68 18.47
CA ALA A 238 16.48 -7.27 18.57
C ALA A 238 17.94 -7.08 18.99
N ARG A 239 18.56 -6.04 18.43
CA ARG A 239 19.92 -5.67 18.79
C ARG A 239 20.11 -4.17 18.78
N THR A 240 20.85 -3.67 19.78
CA THR A 240 21.26 -2.27 19.86
C THR A 240 22.74 -2.16 19.58
N ARG A 241 23.13 -1.23 18.68
CA ARG A 241 24.50 -0.82 18.44
C ARG A 241 24.54 0.69 18.30
N GLY A 242 25.34 1.37 19.11
CA GLY A 242 25.33 2.85 19.16
C GLY A 242 23.93 3.37 19.49
N ALA A 243 23.44 4.32 18.73
CA ALA A 243 22.10 4.88 18.90
C ALA A 243 20.99 4.10 18.17
N LEU A 244 21.30 3.05 17.40
CA LEU A 244 20.31 2.27 16.66
C LEU A 244 19.93 0.97 17.39
N THR A 245 18.63 0.75 17.56
CA THR A 245 18.04 -0.56 17.86
C THR A 245 17.27 -1.05 16.65
N VAL A 246 17.60 -2.24 16.15
CA VAL A 246 16.83 -2.93 15.11
C VAL A 246 16.06 -4.08 15.75
N ARG A 247 14.74 -4.15 15.46
CA ARG A 247 13.85 -5.20 15.95
C ARG A 247 13.11 -5.84 14.78
N VAL A 248 13.17 -7.17 14.69
CA VAL A 248 12.47 -7.96 13.67
C VAL A 248 11.05 -8.24 14.15
N LEU A 249 10.08 -7.82 13.37
CA LEU A 249 8.65 -8.04 13.61
C LEU A 249 8.16 -9.30 12.87
N PRO A 250 7.13 -10.00 13.38
CA PRO A 250 6.42 -10.99 12.58
C PRO A 250 5.74 -10.34 11.38
N PHE A 251 5.26 -11.16 10.45
CA PHE A 251 4.29 -10.68 9.48
C PHE A 251 3.03 -10.18 10.21
N VAL A 252 2.63 -8.94 9.95
CA VAL A 252 1.47 -8.32 10.62
C VAL A 252 0.27 -8.29 9.66
N ALA A 253 -0.92 -8.55 10.19
CA ALA A 253 -2.16 -8.40 9.44
C ALA A 253 -2.35 -6.94 8.98
N GLN A 254 -3.14 -6.74 7.92
CA GLN A 254 -3.30 -5.41 7.31
C GLN A 254 -3.75 -4.33 8.31
N ASP A 255 -4.68 -4.66 9.21
CA ASP A 255 -5.20 -3.69 10.18
C ASP A 255 -4.15 -3.35 11.26
N ASP A 256 -3.29 -4.30 11.62
CA ASP A 256 -2.17 -4.05 12.54
C ASP A 256 -1.00 -3.35 11.84
N TYR A 257 -0.84 -3.56 10.53
CA TYR A 257 0.11 -2.78 9.73
C TYR A 257 -0.26 -1.29 9.72
N ASP A 258 -1.54 -0.97 9.59
CA ASP A 258 -2.01 0.41 9.73
C ASP A 258 -1.64 1.01 11.09
N ARG A 259 -1.87 0.26 12.18
CA ARG A 259 -1.49 0.69 13.54
C ARG A 259 0.02 0.87 13.69
N LEU A 260 0.82 0.00 13.06
CA LEU A 260 2.28 0.14 13.03
C LEU A 260 2.69 1.47 12.40
N LEU A 261 2.11 1.82 11.23
CA LEU A 261 2.36 3.10 10.58
C LEU A 261 1.92 4.29 11.43
N TRP A 262 0.83 4.16 12.19
CA TRP A 262 0.33 5.21 13.09
C TRP A 262 1.23 5.41 14.31
N ALA A 263 1.85 4.33 14.80
CA ALA A 263 2.71 4.31 15.98
C ALA A 263 4.12 4.84 15.69
N CYS A 264 4.59 4.71 14.44
CA CYS A 264 5.94 5.15 14.07
C CYS A 264 5.99 6.63 13.72
N ASP A 265 7.15 7.24 13.94
CA ASP A 265 7.38 8.66 13.69
C ASP A 265 7.78 8.92 12.24
N VAL A 266 8.44 7.92 11.59
CA VAL A 266 8.80 7.93 10.18
C VAL A 266 8.52 6.54 9.58
N ASN A 267 7.93 6.50 8.39
CA ASN A 267 7.57 5.27 7.72
C ASN A 267 8.30 5.12 6.38
N PHE A 268 9.09 4.07 6.23
CA PHE A 268 9.56 3.62 4.94
C PHE A 268 8.59 2.55 4.43
N VAL A 269 8.00 2.79 3.27
CA VAL A 269 6.96 1.92 2.70
C VAL A 269 7.30 1.57 1.25
N ARG A 270 6.74 0.45 0.74
CA ARG A 270 7.00 0.00 -0.63
C ARG A 270 5.70 -0.33 -1.37
N GLY A 271 5.81 -0.46 -2.70
CA GLY A 271 4.68 -0.85 -3.54
C GLY A 271 3.53 0.16 -3.47
N GLU A 272 2.29 -0.31 -3.61
CA GLU A 272 1.13 0.57 -3.70
C GLU A 272 0.27 0.56 -2.43
N ASP A 273 -0.12 -0.61 -1.88
CA ASP A 273 -0.97 -0.68 -0.68
C ASP A 273 -0.34 0.07 0.50
N SER A 274 0.89 -0.29 0.88
CA SER A 274 1.56 0.36 2.01
C SER A 274 1.84 1.85 1.79
N PHE A 275 2.05 2.27 0.55
CA PHE A 275 2.17 3.68 0.17
C PHE A 275 0.86 4.46 0.39
N VAL A 276 -0.28 3.90 0.00
CA VAL A 276 -1.59 4.49 0.28
C VAL A 276 -1.83 4.57 1.80
N ARG A 277 -1.51 3.52 2.54
CA ARG A 277 -1.69 3.47 4.01
C ARG A 277 -0.81 4.47 4.74
N ALA A 278 0.44 4.69 4.30
CA ALA A 278 1.32 5.70 4.86
C ALA A 278 0.76 7.13 4.73
N GLN A 279 0.10 7.43 3.61
CA GLN A 279 -0.56 8.72 3.43
C GLN A 279 -1.71 8.93 4.43
N TRP A 280 -2.50 7.88 4.70
CA TRP A 280 -3.57 7.94 5.70
C TRP A 280 -3.05 7.95 7.14
N ALA A 281 -1.82 7.49 7.39
CA ALA A 281 -1.21 7.56 8.72
C ALA A 281 -0.96 9.01 9.19
N GLY A 282 -0.85 9.97 8.26
CA GLY A 282 -0.57 11.37 8.57
C GLY A 282 0.79 11.56 9.26
N ARG A 283 1.75 10.69 8.98
CA ARG A 283 3.12 10.67 9.48
C ARG A 283 4.11 10.87 8.33
N PRO A 284 5.33 11.36 8.57
CA PRO A 284 6.40 11.37 7.59
C PRO A 284 6.62 10.00 6.98
N PHE A 285 6.77 9.95 5.66
CA PHE A 285 7.05 8.68 4.99
C PHE A 285 7.97 8.85 3.78
N LEU A 286 8.71 7.78 3.46
CA LEU A 286 9.48 7.62 2.24
C LEU A 286 8.96 6.40 1.48
N TRP A 287 8.61 6.62 0.22
CA TRP A 287 8.09 5.57 -0.65
C TRP A 287 9.22 4.92 -1.44
N HIS A 288 9.39 3.61 -1.32
CA HIS A 288 10.20 2.81 -2.22
C HIS A 288 9.29 2.26 -3.31
N ILE A 289 9.32 2.89 -4.46
CA ILE A 289 8.45 2.55 -5.57
C ILE A 289 8.89 1.22 -6.22
N TYR A 290 7.93 0.44 -6.72
CA TYR A 290 8.22 -0.80 -7.45
C TYR A 290 9.08 -0.53 -8.67
N LEU A 291 10.17 -1.27 -8.82
CA LEU A 291 11.11 -1.12 -9.92
C LEU A 291 10.44 -1.47 -11.26
N GLN A 292 10.60 -0.62 -12.24
CA GLN A 292 10.11 -0.80 -13.60
C GLN A 292 11.26 -0.64 -14.59
N ASP A 293 11.13 -1.28 -15.74
CA ASP A 293 12.09 -1.14 -16.82
C ASP A 293 12.24 0.32 -17.25
N GLU A 294 13.40 0.66 -17.83
CA GLU A 294 13.73 2.00 -18.33
C GLU A 294 13.59 3.12 -17.30
N ASN A 295 13.63 2.79 -15.99
CA ASN A 295 13.46 3.74 -14.89
C ASN A 295 12.12 4.51 -14.91
N LEU A 296 11.06 3.96 -15.49
CA LEU A 296 9.72 4.58 -15.51
C LEU A 296 9.19 4.84 -14.10
N HIS A 297 9.56 4.02 -13.12
CA HIS A 297 9.24 4.24 -11.72
C HIS A 297 9.79 5.57 -11.18
N HIS A 298 10.93 6.09 -11.70
CA HIS A 298 11.44 7.40 -11.31
C HIS A 298 10.55 8.55 -11.81
N VAL A 299 9.90 8.38 -12.97
CA VAL A 299 8.94 9.37 -13.49
C VAL A 299 7.74 9.46 -12.56
N LYS A 300 7.17 8.31 -12.19
CA LYS A 300 6.04 8.21 -11.23
C LYS A 300 6.40 8.79 -9.86
N LEU A 301 7.60 8.46 -9.35
CA LEU A 301 8.10 9.00 -8.08
C LEU A 301 8.19 10.53 -8.12
N ARG A 302 8.79 11.09 -9.16
CA ARG A 302 8.93 12.55 -9.31
C ARG A 302 7.58 13.24 -9.43
N ALA A 303 6.64 12.68 -10.19
CA ALA A 303 5.29 13.20 -10.31
C ALA A 303 4.58 13.25 -8.94
N PHE A 304 4.72 12.18 -8.15
CA PHE A 304 4.20 12.17 -6.78
C PHE A 304 4.86 13.23 -5.88
N LEU A 305 6.19 13.27 -5.85
CA LEU A 305 6.94 14.22 -5.02
C LEU A 305 6.61 15.66 -5.39
N GLN A 306 6.51 15.96 -6.68
CA GLN A 306 6.11 17.29 -7.17
C GLN A 306 4.71 17.66 -6.65
N ARG A 307 3.74 16.76 -6.74
CA ARG A 307 2.37 16.98 -6.25
C ARG A 307 2.33 17.10 -4.72
N TYR A 308 3.07 16.23 -4.03
CA TYR A 308 3.16 16.26 -2.56
C TYR A 308 3.82 17.54 -2.06
N ALA A 309 4.80 18.11 -2.80
CA ALA A 309 5.52 19.33 -2.44
C ALA A 309 4.84 20.63 -2.90
N ALA A 310 3.85 20.56 -3.80
CA ALA A 310 3.33 21.75 -4.50
C ALA A 310 2.83 22.89 -3.59
N ASP A 311 2.24 22.54 -2.44
CA ASP A 311 1.68 23.49 -1.48
C ASP A 311 2.49 23.55 -0.17
N ALA A 312 3.73 23.05 -0.21
CA ALA A 312 4.59 23.02 0.96
C ALA A 312 5.62 24.15 0.88
N ASP A 313 5.91 24.74 2.04
CA ASP A 313 7.11 25.59 2.17
C ASP A 313 8.35 24.77 1.78
N ALA A 314 9.44 25.44 1.35
CA ALA A 314 10.74 24.83 1.02
C ALA A 314 11.29 23.83 2.09
N ALA A 315 10.64 23.76 3.22
CA ALA A 315 10.94 22.92 4.37
C ALA A 315 10.84 21.42 4.15
N ILE A 316 10.28 20.92 3.01
CA ILE A 316 10.25 19.49 2.72
C ILE A 316 11.27 19.06 1.66
N ASP A 317 12.16 19.95 1.27
CA ASP A 317 13.24 19.63 0.31
C ASP A 317 14.12 18.48 0.82
N SER A 318 14.38 18.44 2.13
CA SER A 318 15.10 17.33 2.76
C SER A 318 14.41 15.98 2.56
N LEU A 319 13.07 15.94 2.66
CA LEU A 319 12.28 14.74 2.37
C LEU A 319 12.35 14.36 0.89
N VAL A 320 12.22 15.34 -0.01
CA VAL A 320 12.27 15.10 -1.47
C VAL A 320 13.63 14.52 -1.85
N GLN A 321 14.73 15.11 -1.35
CA GLN A 321 16.09 14.61 -1.62
C GLN A 321 16.31 13.21 -1.04
N ALA A 322 15.85 12.95 0.17
CA ALA A 322 15.92 11.63 0.79
C ALA A 322 15.10 10.60 0.01
N ALA A 323 13.88 10.93 -0.45
CA ALA A 323 13.05 10.05 -1.24
C ALA A 323 13.67 9.70 -2.61
N LEU A 324 14.29 10.68 -3.28
CA LEU A 324 15.02 10.45 -4.53
C LEU A 324 16.24 9.56 -4.31
N ALA A 325 17.02 9.82 -3.24
CA ALA A 325 18.19 8.99 -2.90
C ALA A 325 17.78 7.55 -2.53
N TRP A 326 16.66 7.39 -1.78
CA TRP A 326 16.12 6.09 -1.41
C TRP A 326 15.77 5.20 -2.60
N ASN A 327 15.38 5.81 -3.71
CA ASN A 327 15.00 5.13 -4.94
C ASN A 327 16.11 5.14 -6.02
N GLY A 328 17.33 5.60 -5.71
CA GLY A 328 18.40 5.71 -6.70
C GLY A 328 18.11 6.74 -7.82
N ALA A 329 17.16 7.66 -7.58
CA ALA A 329 16.71 8.69 -8.54
C ALA A 329 17.38 10.04 -8.32
N SER A 330 18.31 10.16 -7.38
CA SER A 330 19.01 11.41 -7.04
C SER A 330 19.91 11.87 -8.19
N VAL A 331 19.88 13.16 -8.49
CA VAL A 331 20.78 13.82 -9.44
C VAL A 331 22.09 14.23 -8.75
N HIS A 332 22.05 14.40 -7.42
CA HIS A 332 23.17 14.78 -6.59
C HIS A 332 23.60 13.63 -5.69
N ALA A 333 24.88 13.33 -5.62
CA ALA A 333 25.43 12.25 -4.80
C ALA A 333 25.49 12.67 -3.32
N LEU A 334 24.34 12.97 -2.69
CA LEU A 334 24.26 13.20 -1.26
C LEU A 334 24.28 11.86 -0.52
N SER A 335 25.15 11.75 0.49
CA SER A 335 25.20 10.56 1.34
C SER A 335 24.08 10.58 2.39
N TRP A 336 23.71 9.42 2.91
CA TRP A 336 22.76 9.33 4.01
C TRP A 336 23.23 10.06 5.28
N ALA A 337 24.55 10.21 5.47
CA ALA A 337 25.12 11.01 6.54
C ALA A 337 24.79 12.51 6.42
N GLN A 338 24.49 12.99 5.21
CA GLN A 338 24.04 14.37 4.96
C GLN A 338 22.50 14.46 4.94
N LEU A 339 21.83 13.51 4.32
CA LEU A 339 20.38 13.51 4.13
C LEU A 339 19.61 13.29 5.44
N TRP A 340 20.03 12.32 6.27
CA TRP A 340 19.27 11.98 7.47
C TRP A 340 19.21 13.10 8.51
N PRO A 341 20.33 13.77 8.89
CA PRO A 341 20.26 14.89 9.81
C PRO A 341 19.39 16.06 9.32
N ALA A 342 19.41 16.35 8.02
CA ALA A 342 18.55 17.37 7.43
C ALA A 342 17.06 16.97 7.51
N LEU A 343 16.74 15.73 7.14
CA LEU A 343 15.38 15.19 7.26
C LEU A 343 14.91 15.20 8.71
N GLN A 344 15.75 14.78 9.65
CA GLN A 344 15.45 14.75 11.07
C GLN A 344 15.17 16.14 11.65
N ALA A 345 15.93 17.14 11.26
CA ALA A 345 15.71 18.53 11.66
C ALA A 345 14.37 19.07 11.15
N ASP A 346 13.93 18.62 9.97
CA ASP A 346 12.70 19.06 9.33
C ASP A 346 11.46 18.20 9.71
N LEU A 347 11.60 17.15 10.52
CA LEU A 347 10.49 16.24 10.88
C LEU A 347 9.22 16.95 11.36
N PRO A 348 9.27 18.02 12.19
CA PRO A 348 8.05 18.73 12.59
C PRO A 348 7.28 19.31 11.40
N ARG A 349 7.98 19.87 10.42
CA ARG A 349 7.40 20.47 9.20
C ARG A 349 6.88 19.38 8.25
N ILE A 350 7.66 18.31 8.08
CA ILE A 350 7.25 17.15 7.27
C ILE A 350 6.01 16.50 7.87
N SER A 351 5.92 16.40 9.21
CA SER A 351 4.72 15.89 9.89
C SER A 351 3.50 16.77 9.65
N ALA A 352 3.66 18.09 9.73
CA ALA A 352 2.59 19.04 9.43
C ALA A 352 2.11 18.89 7.96
N ARG A 353 3.06 18.73 7.02
CA ARG A 353 2.73 18.46 5.61
C ARG A 353 2.00 17.13 5.42
N ALA A 354 2.46 16.06 6.07
CA ALA A 354 1.80 14.74 6.00
C ALA A 354 0.34 14.80 6.45
N GLN A 355 0.06 15.52 7.55
CA GLN A 355 -1.30 15.74 8.04
C GLN A 355 -2.14 16.62 7.09
N ALA A 356 -1.55 17.68 6.52
CA ALA A 356 -2.24 18.53 5.55
C ALA A 356 -2.56 17.74 4.27
N TRP A 357 -1.63 16.93 3.79
CA TRP A 357 -1.82 16.04 2.63
C TRP A 357 -2.93 15.04 2.87
N GLN A 358 -2.94 14.38 4.01
CA GLN A 358 -3.98 13.42 4.39
C GLN A 358 -5.38 14.07 4.33
N ARG A 359 -5.56 15.29 4.90
CA ARG A 359 -6.82 16.05 4.82
C ARG A 359 -7.17 16.44 3.39
N GLN A 360 -6.19 16.82 2.58
CA GLN A 360 -6.40 17.14 1.16
C GLN A 360 -6.93 15.92 0.39
N MET A 361 -6.34 14.74 0.61
CA MET A 361 -6.77 13.50 -0.05
C MET A 361 -8.19 13.08 0.34
N GLN A 362 -8.62 13.32 1.58
CA GLN A 362 -9.99 13.05 2.01
C GLN A 362 -11.04 13.76 1.14
N SER A 363 -10.72 14.95 0.63
CA SER A 363 -11.65 15.74 -0.19
C SER A 363 -11.96 15.14 -1.56
N ASN A 364 -11.19 14.12 -1.99
CA ASN A 364 -11.38 13.43 -3.28
C ASN A 364 -12.38 12.26 -3.20
N GLY A 365 -12.92 11.96 -2.01
CA GLY A 365 -13.70 10.76 -1.74
C GLY A 365 -12.80 9.54 -1.52
N ASP A 366 -13.40 8.36 -1.52
CA ASP A 366 -12.69 7.09 -1.45
C ASP A 366 -12.92 6.26 -2.71
N LEU A 367 -12.00 5.35 -2.98
CA LEU A 367 -11.96 4.54 -4.19
C LEU A 367 -13.23 3.68 -4.36
N ALA A 368 -13.71 3.05 -3.29
CA ALA A 368 -14.87 2.16 -3.34
C ALA A 368 -16.15 2.92 -3.67
N SER A 369 -16.41 4.04 -2.97
CA SER A 369 -17.56 4.91 -3.21
C SER A 369 -17.54 5.48 -4.63
N ASN A 370 -16.39 6.00 -5.08
CA ASN A 370 -16.26 6.59 -6.41
C ASN A 370 -16.44 5.54 -7.53
N LEU A 371 -15.92 4.33 -7.32
CA LEU A 371 -16.09 3.21 -8.24
C LEU A 371 -17.57 2.80 -8.37
N LEU A 372 -18.27 2.66 -7.25
CA LEU A 372 -19.69 2.32 -7.26
C LEU A 372 -20.55 3.42 -7.90
N ALA A 373 -20.26 4.69 -7.60
CA ALA A 373 -20.94 5.82 -8.23
C ALA A 373 -20.73 5.83 -9.74
N PHE A 374 -19.50 5.59 -10.21
CA PHE A 374 -19.18 5.47 -11.62
C PHE A 374 -19.92 4.30 -12.28
N ALA A 375 -19.88 3.12 -11.68
CA ALA A 375 -20.57 1.94 -12.21
C ALA A 375 -22.10 2.13 -12.26
N GLY A 376 -22.67 2.79 -11.26
CA GLY A 376 -24.11 3.12 -11.26
C GLY A 376 -24.53 4.12 -12.33
N ALA A 377 -23.67 5.09 -12.66
CA ALA A 377 -23.92 6.05 -13.73
C ALA A 377 -23.69 5.47 -15.16
N THR A 378 -22.97 4.35 -15.26
CA THR A 378 -22.63 3.69 -16.53
C THR A 378 -23.72 2.69 -16.97
N ARG A 379 -24.56 2.20 -16.06
CA ARG A 379 -25.73 1.34 -16.33
C ARG A 379 -26.86 2.14 -16.94
#